data_09fc9822ecb2443360f946a075880cb8
#
_entry.id   09fc9822ecb2443360f946a075880cb8
#
_cell.length_a   1.000
_cell.length_b   1.000
_cell.length_c   1.000
_cell.angle_alpha   90.00
_cell.angle_beta   90.00
_cell.angle_gamma   90.00
#
_symmetry.space_group_name_H-M   'P 1'
#
loop_
_entity.id
_entity.type
_entity.pdbx_description
1 polymer ?
#
loop_
_entity_poly.entity_id
_entity_poly.type
_entity_poly.pdbx_seq_one_letter_code
_entity_poly.pdbx_strand_id
1 'polypeptide(L)'
;MRVAIYPGSFDPITYGHMDIIDRGCGLFDKVVVAIAKSELKNPMFSLEDRINLATSIYESNEKVEVVGFPRKLTVDLAKDYGACAIIRGLRAVSDFEYEFQLATMNRSLAPDIESIFLTPKESLIYVSSSLIKEISDLKGDISKFVHPTVEQALRAKLDT
;
A
#
# COMPACT_ATOMS: atom_id res chain seq x y z
N MET A 1 -22.05 1.11 5.94
CA MET A 1 -20.73 0.43 5.74
C MET A 1 -19.66 1.50 5.65
N ARG A 2 -18.67 1.43 6.55
CA ARG A 2 -17.53 2.36 6.55
C ARG A 2 -16.41 1.79 5.68
N VAL A 3 -16.12 2.48 4.59
CA VAL A 3 -15.09 2.09 3.63
C VAL A 3 -13.89 3.04 3.78
N ALA A 4 -12.69 2.50 3.75
CA ALA A 4 -11.46 3.28 3.64
C ALA A 4 -10.69 2.85 2.39
N ILE A 5 -9.95 3.78 1.79
CA ILE A 5 -8.97 3.44 0.77
C ILE A 5 -7.55 3.49 1.36
N TYR A 6 -6.70 2.60 0.89
CA TYR A 6 -5.27 2.60 1.18
C TYR A 6 -4.49 2.68 -0.13
N PRO A 7 -4.12 3.88 -0.57
CA PRO A 7 -3.42 4.07 -1.84
C PRO A 7 -1.91 3.90 -1.68
N GLY A 8 -1.28 3.37 -2.69
CA GLY A 8 0.17 3.22 -2.75
C GLY A 8 0.63 2.60 -4.05
N SER A 9 1.94 2.50 -4.25
CA SER A 9 2.52 1.80 -5.39
C SER A 9 2.65 0.29 -5.19
N PHE A 10 2.89 -0.16 -3.96
CA PHE A 10 3.00 -1.59 -3.59
C PHE A 10 3.89 -2.38 -4.56
N ASP A 11 5.11 -1.94 -4.72
CA ASP A 11 6.07 -2.48 -5.70
C ASP A 11 7.36 -3.03 -5.06
N PRO A 12 7.30 -4.17 -4.39
CA PRO A 12 6.12 -4.99 -4.08
C PRO A 12 5.41 -4.63 -2.77
N ILE A 13 4.29 -5.26 -2.51
CA ILE A 13 3.64 -5.26 -1.19
C ILE A 13 4.54 -5.96 -0.16
N THR A 14 4.62 -5.40 1.05
CA THR A 14 5.46 -5.90 2.14
C THR A 14 4.62 -6.22 3.38
N TYR A 15 5.20 -6.87 4.37
CA TYR A 15 4.53 -7.06 5.66
C TYR A 15 4.19 -5.74 6.36
N GLY A 16 4.96 -4.67 6.10
CA GLY A 16 4.59 -3.33 6.57
C GLY A 16 3.27 -2.84 6.00
N HIS A 17 3.06 -3.02 4.70
CA HIS A 17 1.78 -2.72 4.06
C HIS A 17 0.66 -3.62 4.59
N MET A 18 0.92 -4.92 4.73
CA MET A 18 -0.06 -5.88 5.22
C MET A 18 -0.50 -5.57 6.65
N ASP A 19 0.42 -5.17 7.53
CA ASP A 19 0.10 -4.75 8.90
C ASP A 19 -0.89 -3.57 8.91
N ILE A 20 -0.68 -2.58 8.06
CA ILE A 20 -1.60 -1.44 7.90
C ILE A 20 -2.97 -1.88 7.36
N ILE A 21 -2.99 -2.75 6.35
CA ILE A 21 -4.24 -3.27 5.76
C ILE A 21 -5.04 -4.05 6.80
N ASP A 22 -4.40 -4.97 7.52
CA ASP A 22 -5.06 -5.83 8.50
C ASP A 22 -5.65 -5.01 9.66
N ARG A 23 -4.92 -4.01 10.12
CA ARG A 23 -5.42 -3.09 11.16
C ARG A 23 -6.50 -2.17 10.63
N GLY A 24 -6.42 -1.75 9.38
CA GLY A 24 -7.49 -1.05 8.69
C GLY A 24 -8.79 -1.86 8.66
N CYS A 25 -8.71 -3.17 8.42
CA CYS A 25 -9.86 -4.08 8.48
C CYS A 25 -10.49 -4.22 9.88
N GLY A 26 -9.73 -3.87 10.93
CA GLY A 26 -10.26 -3.77 12.29
C GLY A 26 -11.03 -2.47 12.56
N LEU A 27 -10.73 -1.40 11.82
CA LEU A 27 -11.33 -0.08 11.97
C LEU A 27 -12.50 0.18 11.01
N PHE A 28 -12.46 -0.45 9.85
CA PHE A 28 -13.42 -0.27 8.77
C PHE A 28 -14.07 -1.58 8.37
N ASP A 29 -15.26 -1.47 7.81
CA ASP A 29 -15.99 -2.64 7.29
C ASP A 29 -15.35 -3.14 6.00
N LYS A 30 -14.71 -2.24 5.24
CA LYS A 30 -14.00 -2.55 4.00
C LYS A 30 -12.78 -1.66 3.82
N VAL A 31 -11.70 -2.25 3.35
CA VAL A 31 -10.46 -1.55 2.94
C VAL A 31 -10.21 -1.80 1.45
N VAL A 32 -10.17 -0.75 0.67
CA VAL A 32 -9.81 -0.79 -0.75
C VAL A 32 -8.32 -0.50 -0.87
N VAL A 33 -7.55 -1.51 -1.19
CA VAL A 33 -6.11 -1.38 -1.48
C VAL A 33 -5.96 -0.89 -2.91
N ALA A 34 -5.63 0.37 -3.07
CA ALA A 34 -5.60 1.04 -4.35
C ALA A 34 -4.16 1.16 -4.87
N ILE A 35 -3.84 0.40 -5.90
CA ILE A 35 -2.50 0.32 -6.47
C ILE A 35 -2.37 1.32 -7.61
N ALA A 36 -1.49 2.30 -7.42
CA ALA A 36 -1.27 3.36 -8.39
C ALA A 36 -0.53 2.85 -9.64
N LYS A 37 -1.02 3.24 -10.81
CA LYS A 37 -0.22 3.14 -12.03
C LYS A 37 0.94 4.13 -11.89
N SER A 38 2.13 3.59 -11.60
CA SER A 38 3.32 4.41 -11.43
C SER A 38 3.78 4.96 -12.78
N GLU A 39 3.83 6.28 -12.90
CA GLU A 39 4.53 6.97 -14.00
C GLU A 39 5.98 7.25 -13.62
N LEU A 40 6.36 7.01 -12.37
CA LEU A 40 7.68 7.30 -11.84
C LEU A 40 8.58 6.07 -11.94
N LYS A 41 9.63 6.18 -12.75
CA LYS A 41 10.83 5.34 -12.76
C LYS A 41 10.58 3.82 -12.66
N ASN A 42 10.41 3.18 -13.79
CA ASN A 42 10.51 1.72 -13.98
C ASN A 42 10.15 0.90 -12.72
N PRO A 43 8.86 0.65 -12.46
CA PRO A 43 8.48 -0.25 -11.37
C PRO A 43 9.07 -1.63 -11.64
N MET A 44 9.45 -2.36 -10.59
CA MET A 44 9.94 -3.74 -10.74
C MET A 44 8.85 -4.66 -11.26
N PHE A 45 7.63 -4.47 -10.78
CA PHE A 45 6.46 -5.22 -11.20
C PHE A 45 5.51 -4.33 -12.01
N SER A 46 4.91 -4.90 -13.06
CA SER A 46 3.82 -4.24 -13.77
C SER A 46 2.65 -3.94 -12.83
N LEU A 47 1.75 -3.03 -13.23
CA LEU A 47 0.54 -2.79 -12.44
C LEU A 47 -0.27 -4.07 -12.24
N GLU A 48 -0.41 -4.88 -13.29
CA GLU A 48 -1.12 -6.15 -13.25
C GLU A 48 -0.47 -7.13 -12.27
N ASP A 49 0.86 -7.29 -12.30
CA ASP A 49 1.59 -8.15 -11.36
C ASP A 49 1.37 -7.70 -9.92
N ARG A 50 1.42 -6.41 -9.65
CA ARG A 50 1.21 -5.86 -8.30
C ARG A 50 -0.22 -6.10 -7.80
N ILE A 51 -1.21 -5.94 -8.65
CA ILE A 51 -2.61 -6.26 -8.35
C ILE A 51 -2.75 -7.75 -8.07
N ASN A 52 -2.19 -8.61 -8.91
CA ASN A 52 -2.28 -10.05 -8.75
C ASN A 52 -1.61 -10.54 -7.47
N LEU A 53 -0.44 -10.01 -7.11
CA LEU A 53 0.24 -10.34 -5.86
C LEU A 53 -0.61 -9.97 -4.64
N ALA A 54 -1.11 -8.75 -4.58
CA ALA A 54 -1.95 -8.31 -3.47
C ALA A 54 -3.28 -9.07 -3.41
N THR A 55 -3.91 -9.33 -4.55
CA THR A 55 -5.16 -10.09 -4.62
C THR A 55 -4.97 -11.51 -4.12
N SER A 56 -3.90 -12.19 -4.51
CA SER A 56 -3.63 -13.57 -4.06
C SER A 56 -3.40 -13.65 -2.55
N ILE A 57 -2.76 -12.64 -1.95
CA ILE A 57 -2.53 -12.58 -0.51
C ILE A 57 -3.84 -12.42 0.27
N TYR A 58 -4.78 -11.63 -0.27
CA TYR A 58 -6.03 -11.30 0.41
C TYR A 58 -7.26 -12.03 -0.14
N GLU A 59 -7.06 -13.07 -0.94
CA GLU A 59 -8.14 -13.83 -1.60
C GLU A 59 -9.23 -14.30 -0.63
N SER A 60 -8.86 -14.68 0.59
CA SER A 60 -9.79 -15.16 1.62
C SER A 60 -10.34 -14.07 2.53
N ASN A 61 -9.94 -12.82 2.37
CA ASN A 61 -10.37 -11.72 3.23
C ASN A 61 -11.42 -10.85 2.52
N GLU A 62 -12.70 -11.11 2.79
CA GLU A 62 -13.83 -10.39 2.19
C GLU A 62 -13.85 -8.88 2.49
N LYS A 63 -13.10 -8.42 3.50
CA LYS A 63 -12.99 -6.99 3.82
C LYS A 63 -11.99 -6.25 2.94
N VAL A 64 -11.17 -6.95 2.19
CA VAL A 64 -10.14 -6.34 1.33
C VAL A 64 -10.54 -6.43 -0.12
N GLU A 65 -10.55 -5.29 -0.79
CA GLU A 65 -10.67 -5.20 -2.24
C GLU A 65 -9.39 -4.62 -2.81
N VAL A 66 -8.80 -5.26 -3.81
CA VAL A 66 -7.59 -4.77 -4.48
C VAL A 66 -7.96 -4.21 -5.85
N VAL A 67 -7.56 -2.97 -6.11
CA VAL A 67 -7.86 -2.29 -7.38
C VAL A 67 -6.62 -1.56 -7.89
N GLY A 68 -6.50 -1.47 -9.20
CA GLY A 68 -5.56 -0.55 -9.84
C GLY A 68 -6.26 0.76 -10.19
N PHE A 69 -5.53 1.86 -10.15
CA PHE A 69 -6.08 3.14 -10.58
C PHE A 69 -5.09 3.95 -11.43
N PRO A 70 -5.61 4.70 -12.42
CA PRO A 70 -4.79 5.59 -13.22
C PRO A 70 -4.37 6.82 -12.40
N ARG A 71 -3.58 7.70 -12.99
CA ARG A 71 -3.24 8.98 -12.37
C ARG A 71 -4.52 9.77 -12.08
N LYS A 72 -4.84 9.89 -10.79
CA LYS A 72 -6.06 10.52 -10.30
C LYS A 72 -5.82 11.06 -8.89
N LEU A 73 -6.54 12.11 -8.50
CA LEU A 73 -6.51 12.57 -7.12
C LEU A 73 -7.03 11.47 -6.17
N THR A 74 -6.33 11.28 -5.07
CA THR A 74 -6.71 10.27 -4.07
C THR A 74 -8.10 10.51 -3.50
N VAL A 75 -8.49 11.77 -3.31
CA VAL A 75 -9.84 12.12 -2.83
C VAL A 75 -10.93 11.77 -3.84
N ASP A 76 -10.66 11.89 -5.14
CA ASP A 76 -11.63 11.51 -6.16
C ASP A 76 -11.77 9.98 -6.23
N LEU A 77 -10.66 9.26 -6.08
CA LEU A 77 -10.69 7.82 -5.94
C LEU A 77 -11.49 7.39 -4.70
N ALA A 78 -11.30 8.07 -3.57
CA ALA A 78 -12.07 7.80 -2.36
C ALA A 78 -13.58 7.99 -2.57
N LYS A 79 -13.96 9.04 -3.28
CA LYS A 79 -15.38 9.29 -3.64
C LYS A 79 -15.94 8.18 -4.52
N ASP A 80 -15.19 7.70 -5.51
CA ASP A 80 -15.63 6.62 -6.41
C ASP A 80 -16.01 5.35 -5.66
N TYR A 81 -15.31 5.06 -4.56
CA TYR A 81 -15.53 3.88 -3.72
C TYR A 81 -16.45 4.17 -2.51
N GLY A 82 -16.98 5.36 -2.38
CA GLY A 82 -17.79 5.76 -1.23
C GLY A 82 -17.00 5.69 0.08
N ALA A 83 -15.69 5.92 0.02
CA ALA A 83 -14.83 5.85 1.19
C ALA A 83 -14.97 7.13 2.04
N CYS A 84 -15.02 6.95 3.35
CA CYS A 84 -15.01 8.04 4.32
C CYS A 84 -13.60 8.37 4.85
N ALA A 85 -12.61 7.55 4.50
CA ALA A 85 -11.25 7.75 4.97
C ALA A 85 -10.20 7.30 3.94
N ILE A 86 -9.05 7.96 4.00
CA ILE A 86 -7.82 7.58 3.31
C ILE A 86 -6.83 7.14 4.38
N ILE A 87 -6.39 5.89 4.31
CA ILE A 87 -5.36 5.35 5.20
C ILE A 87 -3.98 5.65 4.60
N ARG A 88 -3.07 6.13 5.45
CA ARG A 88 -1.67 6.32 5.12
C ARG A 88 -0.81 5.63 6.18
N GLY A 89 0.21 4.91 5.74
CA GLY A 89 1.24 4.38 6.63
C GLY A 89 2.24 5.48 6.99
N LEU A 90 2.62 5.59 8.26
CA LEU A 90 3.60 6.54 8.74
C LEU A 90 4.74 5.80 9.44
N ARG A 91 5.95 5.84 8.88
CA ARG A 91 7.10 5.05 9.33
C ARG A 91 8.18 5.88 10.04
N ALA A 92 8.50 7.07 9.51
CA ALA A 92 9.60 7.88 9.98
C ALA A 92 9.23 9.37 10.02
N VAL A 93 10.02 10.17 10.75
CA VAL A 93 9.82 11.62 10.86
C VAL A 93 9.84 12.31 9.50
N SER A 94 10.70 11.84 8.58
CA SER A 94 10.78 12.37 7.21
C SER A 94 9.50 12.16 6.39
N ASP A 95 8.73 11.11 6.69
CA ASP A 95 7.45 10.86 6.03
C ASP A 95 6.35 11.81 6.56
N PHE A 96 6.46 12.21 7.82
CA PHE A 96 5.41 12.96 8.51
C PHE A 96 5.12 14.31 7.86
N GLU A 97 6.12 15.07 7.53
CA GLU A 97 5.94 16.41 6.95
C GLU A 97 5.19 16.36 5.62
N TYR A 98 5.60 15.48 4.73
CA TYR A 98 4.94 15.26 3.45
C TYR A 98 3.50 14.74 3.63
N GLU A 99 3.30 13.74 4.48
CA GLU A 99 1.99 13.17 4.76
C GLU A 99 1.04 14.18 5.40
N PHE A 100 1.54 15.03 6.28
CA PHE A 100 0.77 16.10 6.89
C PHE A 100 0.31 17.15 5.86
N GLN A 101 1.20 17.56 4.96
CA GLN A 101 0.85 18.47 3.87
C GLN A 101 -0.21 17.86 2.96
N LEU A 102 -0.06 16.59 2.58
CA LEU A 102 -1.01 15.87 1.73
C LEU A 102 -2.39 15.76 2.41
N ALA A 103 -2.42 15.43 3.70
CA ALA A 103 -3.66 15.36 4.47
C ALA A 103 -4.39 16.71 4.52
N THR A 104 -3.66 17.80 4.71
CA THR A 104 -4.20 19.15 4.72
C THR A 104 -4.81 19.52 3.38
N MET A 105 -4.12 19.21 2.29
CA MET A 105 -4.63 19.43 0.93
C MET A 105 -5.86 18.58 0.64
N ASN A 106 -5.83 17.30 1.00
CA ASN A 106 -6.97 16.40 0.82
C ASN A 106 -8.21 16.89 1.57
N ARG A 107 -8.04 17.38 2.79
CA ARG A 107 -9.14 17.95 3.58
C ARG A 107 -9.75 19.20 2.93
N SER A 108 -8.91 20.03 2.34
CA SER A 108 -9.37 21.21 1.59
C SER A 108 -10.18 20.82 0.34
N LEU A 109 -9.78 19.75 -0.33
CA LEU A 109 -10.43 19.28 -1.57
C LEU A 109 -11.69 18.44 -1.30
N ALA A 110 -11.74 17.74 -0.18
CA ALA A 110 -12.82 16.83 0.20
C ALA A 110 -12.98 16.80 1.73
N PRO A 111 -13.68 17.79 2.34
CA PRO A 111 -13.82 17.92 3.79
C PRO A 111 -14.45 16.70 4.49
N ASP A 112 -15.24 15.92 3.76
CA ASP A 112 -15.95 14.75 4.29
C ASP A 112 -15.11 13.46 4.30
N ILE A 113 -13.88 13.51 3.78
CA ILE A 113 -12.97 12.36 3.73
C ILE A 113 -11.79 12.61 4.66
N GLU A 114 -11.70 11.81 5.71
CA GLU A 114 -10.61 11.93 6.67
C GLU A 114 -9.32 11.24 6.21
N SER A 115 -8.17 11.81 6.53
CA SER A 115 -6.87 11.15 6.40
C SER A 115 -6.50 10.52 7.75
N ILE A 116 -6.23 9.22 7.74
CA ILE A 116 -5.91 8.45 8.93
C ILE A 116 -4.50 7.88 8.79
N PHE A 117 -3.66 8.15 9.79
CA PHE A 117 -2.29 7.66 9.85
C PHE A 117 -2.21 6.45 10.76
N LEU A 118 -1.64 5.36 10.25
CA LEU A 118 -1.32 4.18 11.02
C LEU A 118 0.19 3.94 10.97
N THR A 119 0.77 3.73 12.14
CA THR A 119 2.17 3.32 12.25
C THR A 119 2.28 1.81 12.17
N PRO A 120 3.23 1.24 11.42
CA PRO A 120 3.43 -0.20 11.39
C PRO A 120 3.99 -0.70 12.73
N LYS A 121 3.98 -2.01 12.92
CA LYS A 121 4.66 -2.66 14.06
C LYS A 121 6.12 -2.20 14.11
N GLU A 122 6.67 -2.13 15.32
CA GLU A 122 8.07 -1.72 15.55
C GLU A 122 9.07 -2.50 14.69
N SER A 123 8.88 -3.81 14.57
CA SER A 123 9.73 -4.67 13.74
C SER A 123 9.64 -4.41 12.23
N LEU A 124 8.66 -3.62 11.78
CA LEU A 124 8.40 -3.33 10.36
C LEU A 124 8.61 -1.86 10.00
N ILE A 125 9.01 -1.02 10.96
CA ILE A 125 9.19 0.43 10.74
C ILE A 125 10.19 0.73 9.62
N TYR A 126 11.25 -0.07 9.50
CA TYR A 126 12.31 0.13 8.52
C TYR A 126 12.06 -0.59 7.19
N VAL A 127 10.96 -1.34 7.08
CA VAL A 127 10.63 -2.08 5.87
C VAL A 127 10.05 -1.13 4.82
N SER A 128 10.70 -1.04 3.68
CA SER A 128 10.22 -0.32 2.49
C SER A 128 10.37 -1.20 1.25
N SER A 129 9.53 -0.96 0.26
CA SER A 129 9.64 -1.67 -1.03
C SER A 129 10.99 -1.44 -1.70
N SER A 130 11.54 -0.22 -1.61
CA SER A 130 12.86 0.10 -2.16
C SER A 130 13.98 -0.70 -1.51
N LEU A 131 13.98 -0.79 -0.17
CA LEU A 131 14.96 -1.55 0.57
C LEU A 131 14.84 -3.06 0.28
N ILE A 132 13.62 -3.57 0.18
CA ILE A 132 13.37 -4.98 -0.16
C ILE A 132 13.92 -5.30 -1.55
N LYS A 133 13.72 -4.45 -2.53
CA LYS A 133 14.27 -4.63 -3.88
C LYS A 133 15.80 -4.65 -3.88
N GLU A 134 16.42 -3.74 -3.15
CA GLU A 134 17.87 -3.67 -3.00
C GLU A 134 18.46 -4.92 -2.35
N ILE A 135 17.89 -5.34 -1.21
CA ILE A 135 18.33 -6.56 -0.51
C ILE A 135 18.13 -7.80 -1.39
N SER A 136 17.02 -7.89 -2.08
CA SER A 136 16.71 -9.00 -2.98
C SER A 136 17.67 -9.07 -4.16
N ASP A 137 18.01 -7.93 -4.75
CA ASP A 137 19.00 -7.83 -5.84
C ASP A 137 20.39 -8.32 -5.40
N LEU A 138 20.75 -8.03 -4.15
CA LEU A 138 21.97 -8.51 -3.53
C LEU A 138 21.86 -9.95 -2.97
N LYS A 139 20.78 -10.66 -3.28
CA LYS A 139 20.49 -12.04 -2.84
C LYS A 139 20.41 -12.21 -1.33
N GLY A 140 20.04 -11.16 -0.61
CA GLY A 140 19.77 -11.20 0.82
C GLY A 140 18.45 -11.92 1.14
N ASP A 141 18.32 -12.36 2.39
CA ASP A 141 17.09 -12.99 2.90
C ASP A 141 16.03 -11.94 3.22
N ILE A 142 14.93 -11.96 2.48
CA ILE A 142 13.77 -11.05 2.66
C ILE A 142 12.55 -11.75 3.26
N SER A 143 12.67 -13.01 3.64
CA SER A 143 11.53 -13.83 4.09
C SER A 143 10.78 -13.28 5.30
N LYS A 144 11.47 -12.48 6.13
CA LYS A 144 10.87 -11.82 7.31
C LYS A 144 10.07 -10.54 6.98
N PHE A 145 10.19 -10.05 5.76
CA PHE A 145 9.67 -8.73 5.38
C PHE A 145 8.57 -8.78 4.34
N VAL A 146 8.43 -9.90 3.63
CA VAL A 146 7.44 -10.08 2.58
C VAL A 146 6.76 -11.43 2.66
N HIS A 147 5.54 -11.49 2.13
CA HIS A 147 4.80 -12.74 2.01
C HIS A 147 5.54 -13.73 1.08
N PRO A 148 5.48 -15.06 1.32
CA PRO A 148 6.15 -16.06 0.46
C PRO A 148 5.83 -15.92 -1.03
N THR A 149 4.62 -15.55 -1.39
CA THR A 149 4.21 -15.30 -2.79
C THR A 149 5.02 -14.15 -3.41
N VAL A 150 5.28 -13.10 -2.65
CA VAL A 150 6.09 -11.95 -3.08
C VAL A 150 7.56 -12.35 -3.19
N GLU A 151 8.06 -13.11 -2.22
CA GLU A 151 9.45 -13.61 -2.27
C GLU A 151 9.71 -14.43 -3.52
N GLN A 152 8.80 -15.34 -3.87
CA GLN A 152 8.90 -16.14 -5.09
C GLN A 152 8.89 -15.27 -6.35
N ALA A 153 8.00 -14.27 -6.40
CA ALA A 153 7.91 -13.36 -7.53
C ALA A 153 9.19 -12.52 -7.71
N LEU A 154 9.79 -12.04 -6.60
CA LEU A 154 11.05 -11.31 -6.63
C LEU A 154 12.20 -12.20 -7.15
N ARG A 155 12.31 -13.42 -6.65
CA ARG A 155 13.32 -14.38 -7.14
C ARG A 155 13.16 -14.65 -8.63
N ALA A 156 11.95 -14.90 -9.10
CA ALA A 156 11.66 -15.14 -10.52
C ALA A 156 12.06 -13.92 -11.40
N LYS A 157 11.88 -12.70 -10.91
CA LYS A 157 12.28 -11.46 -11.61
C LYS A 157 13.79 -11.32 -11.72
N LEU A 158 14.52 -11.72 -10.69
CA LEU A 158 15.99 -11.55 -10.62
C LEU A 158 16.74 -12.67 -11.31
N ASP A 159 16.13 -13.82 -11.49
CA ASP A 159 16.72 -14.98 -12.20
C ASP A 159 16.56 -14.89 -13.73
N THR A 160 15.85 -13.89 -14.21
CA THR A 160 15.69 -13.57 -15.64
C THR A 160 16.60 -12.42 -16.05
#